data_70bc40601f1c0ea522b997092add6973
#
_entry.id   70bc40601f1c0ea522b997092add6973
#
_cell.length_a   1.000
_cell.length_b   1.000
_cell.length_c   1.000
_cell.angle_alpha   90.00
_cell.angle_beta   90.00
_cell.angle_gamma   90.00
#
_symmetry.space_group_name_H-M   'P 1'
#
loop_
_entity.id
_entity.type
_entity.pdbx_description
1 polymer ?
#
loop_
_entity_poly.entity_id
_entity_poly.type
_entity_poly.pdbx_seq_one_letter_code
_entity_poly.pdbx_strand_id
1 'polypeptide(L)'
;MQIFHPRKLLPVTRLLGRRGDCSCIVLQRHQSTIRALQDAFRDPSSPFHLAPGTQGPESPDPPAEHLHTAAAAAEVSPAEHARATLTKLGYDPTSFWEQKVAWGDHDAFQHVNNVRYIRFFESSRIEWMVSLGEEIGGASRAEDMLAGRGVSLILKSISVDYKRPVVYPDTLLVAHKPHAGPLRSSSDLPRTHFHVMGAVYSYAQGRIVTECDSVLVWYDYNKLAKCDPGKEAQQALQRRMNLAHEPTGM
;
A
#
# COMPACT_ATOMS: atom_id res chain seq x y z
N MET A 1 15.77 -18.15 -50.85
CA MET A 1 15.69 -17.21 -51.97
C MET A 1 14.21 -16.89 -52.18
N GLN A 2 13.67 -15.93 -51.44
CA GLN A 2 12.30 -15.42 -51.60
C GLN A 2 12.36 -13.91 -51.71
N ILE A 3 11.77 -13.43 -52.77
CA ILE A 3 11.88 -12.10 -53.34
C ILE A 3 10.87 -11.18 -52.66
N PHE A 4 11.32 -10.07 -52.08
CA PHE A 4 10.48 -8.99 -51.58
C PHE A 4 9.96 -8.15 -52.73
N HIS A 5 8.63 -7.98 -52.84
CA HIS A 5 7.99 -7.03 -53.71
C HIS A 5 7.73 -5.70 -52.97
N PRO A 6 8.06 -4.54 -53.57
CA PRO A 6 7.77 -3.25 -52.97
C PRO A 6 6.33 -2.83 -53.25
N ARG A 7 5.57 -2.44 -52.20
CA ARG A 7 4.24 -1.84 -52.33
C ARG A 7 4.36 -0.43 -52.87
N LYS A 8 3.60 -0.19 -53.95
CA LYS A 8 3.42 1.10 -54.61
C LYS A 8 2.67 2.08 -53.71
N LEU A 9 3.25 3.27 -53.49
CA LEU A 9 2.61 4.45 -52.92
C LEU A 9 1.65 5.08 -53.94
N LEU A 10 0.39 5.29 -53.56
CA LEU A 10 -0.60 6.05 -54.33
C LEU A 10 -0.45 7.55 -54.04
N PRO A 11 -0.68 8.44 -55.00
CA PRO A 11 -0.51 9.89 -54.82
C PRO A 11 -1.72 10.48 -54.05
N VAL A 12 -1.43 11.33 -53.08
CA VAL A 12 -2.39 12.13 -52.33
C VAL A 12 -2.82 13.30 -53.21
N THR A 13 -4.05 13.28 -53.66
CA THR A 13 -4.70 14.38 -54.39
C THR A 13 -4.99 15.53 -53.42
N ARG A 14 -4.39 16.69 -53.70
CA ARG A 14 -4.63 17.95 -52.99
C ARG A 14 -6.01 18.48 -53.34
N LEU A 15 -6.95 18.44 -52.42
CA LEU A 15 -8.22 19.18 -52.49
C LEU A 15 -7.99 20.58 -51.93
N LEU A 16 -7.97 21.57 -52.82
CA LEU A 16 -8.10 22.98 -52.49
C LEU A 16 -9.56 23.25 -52.11
N GLY A 17 -9.82 23.40 -50.80
CA GLY A 17 -11.13 23.76 -50.24
C GLY A 17 -11.04 25.06 -49.45
N ARG A 18 -11.64 26.11 -49.99
CA ARG A 18 -12.23 27.34 -49.45
C ARG A 18 -11.74 27.81 -48.07
N ARG A 19 -11.20 29.04 -48.08
CA ARG A 19 -11.04 29.90 -46.88
C ARG A 19 -12.41 30.08 -46.22
N GLY A 20 -12.60 29.40 -45.09
CA GLY A 20 -13.63 29.69 -44.11
C GLY A 20 -13.02 30.51 -43.00
N ASP A 21 -13.67 31.57 -42.61
CA ASP A 21 -13.29 32.49 -41.52
C ASP A 21 -12.90 31.70 -40.26
N CYS A 22 -11.65 31.84 -39.89
CA CYS A 22 -11.15 31.36 -38.60
C CYS A 22 -11.57 32.39 -37.55
N SER A 23 -12.81 32.27 -37.03
CA SER A 23 -13.18 32.93 -35.80
C SER A 23 -12.27 32.44 -34.73
N CYS A 24 -11.30 33.27 -34.32
CA CYS A 24 -10.51 33.08 -33.13
C CYS A 24 -11.46 32.94 -31.94
N ILE A 25 -11.73 31.72 -31.49
CA ILE A 25 -12.30 31.47 -30.19
C ILE A 25 -11.22 31.92 -29.21
N VAL A 26 -11.33 33.15 -28.73
CA VAL A 26 -10.60 33.64 -27.56
C VAL A 26 -11.07 32.75 -26.41
N LEU A 27 -10.27 31.75 -26.06
CA LEU A 27 -10.39 31.05 -24.80
C LEU A 27 -10.21 32.08 -23.69
N GLN A 28 -11.33 32.65 -23.21
CA GLN A 28 -11.35 33.38 -21.96
C GLN A 28 -10.75 32.44 -20.90
N ARG A 29 -9.55 32.79 -20.42
CA ARG A 29 -9.00 32.17 -19.22
C ARG A 29 -10.03 32.38 -18.13
N HIS A 30 -10.73 31.32 -17.73
CA HIS A 30 -11.51 31.33 -16.51
C HIS A 30 -10.55 31.71 -15.40
N GLN A 31 -10.82 32.85 -14.76
CA GLN A 31 -10.15 33.21 -13.52
C GLN A 31 -10.31 32.01 -12.59
N SER A 32 -9.23 31.64 -11.88
CA SER A 32 -9.30 30.47 -10.99
C SER A 32 -10.49 30.68 -10.03
N THR A 33 -11.24 29.64 -9.77
CA THR A 33 -12.42 29.64 -8.89
C THR A 33 -12.08 30.26 -7.51
N ILE A 34 -10.86 30.08 -7.04
CA ILE A 34 -10.34 30.66 -5.78
C ILE A 34 -10.29 32.19 -5.84
N ARG A 35 -9.83 32.76 -6.96
CA ARG A 35 -9.74 34.23 -7.09
C ARG A 35 -11.13 34.85 -7.17
N ALA A 36 -12.03 34.24 -7.91
CA ALA A 36 -13.42 34.68 -7.99
C ALA A 36 -14.13 34.62 -6.63
N LEU A 37 -13.87 33.60 -5.82
CA LEU A 37 -14.36 33.51 -4.45
C LEU A 37 -13.74 34.59 -3.54
N GLN A 38 -12.44 34.80 -3.64
CA GLN A 38 -11.77 35.87 -2.86
C GLN A 38 -12.31 37.27 -3.21
N ASP A 39 -12.58 37.54 -4.47
CA ASP A 39 -13.15 38.80 -4.92
C ASP A 39 -14.61 38.93 -4.44
N ALA A 40 -15.41 37.86 -4.45
CA ALA A 40 -16.76 37.83 -3.92
C ALA A 40 -16.83 38.13 -2.39
N PHE A 41 -15.84 37.67 -1.63
CA PHE A 41 -15.75 38.00 -0.19
C PHE A 41 -15.38 39.47 0.10
N ARG A 42 -14.71 40.14 -0.85
CA ARG A 42 -14.29 41.55 -0.74
C ARG A 42 -15.31 42.52 -1.28
N ASP A 43 -16.20 42.10 -2.14
CA ASP A 43 -17.20 42.95 -2.77
C ASP A 43 -18.35 43.22 -1.81
N PRO A 44 -18.59 44.52 -1.38
CA PRO A 44 -19.67 44.88 -0.47
C PRO A 44 -21.07 44.55 -1.00
N SER A 45 -21.23 44.39 -2.31
CA SER A 45 -22.52 44.06 -2.94
C SER A 45 -22.75 42.52 -3.03
N SER A 46 -21.73 41.74 -2.73
CA SER A 46 -21.83 40.30 -2.78
C SER A 46 -22.60 39.74 -1.58
N PRO A 47 -23.48 38.73 -1.78
CA PRO A 47 -24.14 38.06 -0.66
C PRO A 47 -23.15 37.27 0.24
N PHE A 48 -21.91 37.12 -0.20
CA PHE A 48 -20.82 36.46 0.53
C PHE A 48 -19.84 37.47 1.17
N HIS A 49 -20.15 38.77 1.12
CA HIS A 49 -19.28 39.80 1.68
C HIS A 49 -19.09 39.61 3.18
N LEU A 50 -17.85 39.58 3.63
CA LEU A 50 -17.46 39.60 5.02
C LEU A 50 -16.77 40.94 5.32
N ALA A 51 -17.41 41.77 6.14
CA ALA A 51 -16.80 43.04 6.59
C ALA A 51 -15.49 42.74 7.35
N PRO A 52 -14.44 43.58 7.19
CA PRO A 52 -13.21 43.41 7.94
C PRO A 52 -13.46 43.34 9.45
N GLY A 53 -12.99 42.28 10.11
CA GLY A 53 -13.20 42.07 11.55
C GLY A 53 -14.48 41.30 11.90
N THR A 54 -15.28 40.88 10.93
CA THR A 54 -16.43 40.01 11.20
C THR A 54 -15.90 38.65 11.65
N GLN A 55 -16.24 38.28 12.87
CA GLN A 55 -16.03 36.90 13.35
C GLN A 55 -16.96 35.99 12.56
N GLY A 56 -16.44 34.89 12.01
CA GLY A 56 -17.26 33.90 11.31
C GLY A 56 -18.39 33.39 12.21
N PRO A 57 -19.42 32.73 11.64
CA PRO A 57 -20.48 32.15 12.46
C PRO A 57 -19.84 31.27 13.55
N GLU A 58 -20.25 31.48 14.79
CA GLU A 58 -19.88 30.59 15.89
C GLU A 58 -20.20 29.18 15.45
N SER A 59 -19.25 28.24 15.67
CA SER A 59 -19.50 26.84 15.41
C SER A 59 -20.81 26.44 16.10
N PRO A 60 -21.78 25.87 15.38
CA PRO A 60 -23.02 25.45 16.01
C PRO A 60 -22.81 24.33 17.05
N ASP A 61 -21.64 23.71 17.04
CA ASP A 61 -21.28 22.72 18.03
C ASP A 61 -20.74 23.44 19.28
N PRO A 62 -21.34 23.27 20.44
CA PRO A 62 -20.74 23.70 21.70
C PRO A 62 -19.35 23.08 21.78
N PRO A 63 -18.34 23.77 22.36
CA PRO A 63 -17.04 23.17 22.59
C PRO A 63 -17.31 21.83 23.27
N ALA A 64 -16.78 20.75 22.68
CA ALA A 64 -16.95 19.42 23.24
C ALA A 64 -16.44 19.48 24.68
N GLU A 65 -17.37 19.64 25.63
CA GLU A 65 -17.07 19.37 27.02
C GLU A 65 -16.55 17.95 27.03
N HIS A 66 -15.29 17.81 27.37
CA HIS A 66 -14.69 16.51 27.62
C HIS A 66 -15.48 15.91 28.79
N LEU A 67 -16.59 15.26 28.48
CA LEU A 67 -17.29 14.35 29.37
C LEU A 67 -16.33 13.21 29.69
N HIS A 68 -15.44 13.50 30.66
CA HIS A 68 -14.84 12.42 31.45
C HIS A 68 -15.97 11.82 32.30
N THR A 69 -16.86 11.10 31.67
CA THR A 69 -17.86 10.31 32.34
C THR A 69 -17.49 8.86 32.27
N ALA A 70 -17.22 8.37 33.48
CA ALA A 70 -17.45 7.00 33.95
C ALA A 70 -16.88 5.86 33.11
N ALA A 71 -15.97 5.13 33.73
CA ALA A 71 -15.75 3.66 33.61
C ALA A 71 -16.56 2.98 32.49
N ALA A 72 -16.28 3.30 31.22
CA ALA A 72 -16.59 2.40 30.13
C ALA A 72 -15.63 1.22 30.28
N ALA A 73 -16.16 0.00 30.28
CA ALA A 73 -15.37 -1.19 30.08
C ALA A 73 -14.39 -0.89 28.95
N ALA A 74 -13.09 -1.11 29.17
CA ALA A 74 -12.03 -0.70 28.24
C ALA A 74 -12.34 -1.26 26.87
N GLU A 75 -12.89 -0.41 25.99
CA GLU A 75 -13.10 -0.78 24.58
C GLU A 75 -11.73 -1.02 23.99
N VAL A 76 -11.50 -2.24 23.52
CA VAL A 76 -10.25 -2.62 22.85
C VAL A 76 -10.01 -1.68 21.69
N SER A 77 -8.89 -1.02 21.66
CA SER A 77 -8.58 -0.07 20.59
C SER A 77 -8.60 -0.75 19.21
N PRO A 78 -8.96 -0.04 18.12
CA PRO A 78 -8.92 -0.62 16.76
C PRO A 78 -7.56 -1.24 16.41
N ALA A 79 -6.48 -0.67 16.91
CA ALA A 79 -5.12 -1.20 16.73
C ALA A 79 -4.90 -2.53 17.46
N GLU A 80 -5.33 -2.63 18.72
CA GLU A 80 -5.24 -3.87 19.50
C GLU A 80 -6.12 -4.97 18.91
N HIS A 81 -7.34 -4.62 18.49
CA HIS A 81 -8.25 -5.56 17.82
C HIS A 81 -7.64 -6.10 16.52
N ALA A 82 -7.03 -5.23 15.69
CA ALA A 82 -6.36 -5.62 14.46
C ALA A 82 -5.18 -6.57 14.73
N ARG A 83 -4.31 -6.22 15.71
CA ARG A 83 -3.16 -7.04 16.11
C ARG A 83 -3.61 -8.40 16.63
N ALA A 84 -4.59 -8.44 17.53
CA ALA A 84 -5.13 -9.69 18.05
C ALA A 84 -5.74 -10.56 16.95
N THR A 85 -6.51 -9.96 16.02
CA THR A 85 -7.12 -10.66 14.89
C THR A 85 -6.08 -11.28 13.98
N LEU A 86 -5.06 -10.50 13.55
CA LEU A 86 -4.02 -10.98 12.64
C LEU A 86 -3.14 -12.03 13.31
N THR A 87 -2.79 -11.87 14.58
CA THR A 87 -2.05 -12.87 15.35
C THR A 87 -2.83 -14.19 15.43
N LYS A 88 -4.14 -14.13 15.74
CA LYS A 88 -5.02 -15.31 15.76
C LYS A 88 -5.10 -16.02 14.39
N LEU A 89 -4.96 -15.27 13.29
CA LEU A 89 -4.91 -15.80 11.92
C LEU A 89 -3.51 -16.31 11.54
N GLY A 90 -2.55 -16.31 12.46
CA GLY A 90 -1.20 -16.81 12.28
C GLY A 90 -0.26 -15.87 11.55
N TYR A 91 -0.60 -14.57 11.44
CA TYR A 91 0.35 -13.58 10.93
C TYR A 91 1.44 -13.30 11.96
N ASP A 92 2.68 -13.17 11.48
CA ASP A 92 3.86 -12.94 12.31
C ASP A 92 3.87 -11.50 12.85
N PRO A 93 3.80 -11.29 14.19
CA PRO A 93 3.80 -9.95 14.77
C PRO A 93 5.05 -9.12 14.44
N THR A 94 6.17 -9.75 14.13
CA THR A 94 7.40 -9.04 13.73
C THR A 94 7.31 -8.36 12.36
N SER A 95 6.27 -8.67 11.59
CA SER A 95 5.97 -8.05 10.30
C SER A 95 4.99 -6.89 10.40
N PHE A 96 4.40 -6.63 11.56
CA PHE A 96 3.32 -5.67 11.70
C PHE A 96 3.77 -4.25 11.40
N TRP A 97 3.24 -3.69 10.32
CA TRP A 97 3.51 -2.34 9.85
C TRP A 97 2.23 -1.50 9.84
N GLU A 98 2.21 -0.40 10.60
CA GLU A 98 1.11 0.55 10.55
C GLU A 98 1.30 1.57 9.42
N GLN A 99 0.34 1.61 8.51
CA GLN A 99 0.31 2.53 7.39
C GLN A 99 -0.88 3.47 7.52
N LYS A 100 -0.62 4.75 7.75
CA LYS A 100 -1.65 5.78 7.65
C LYS A 100 -1.94 6.04 6.18
N VAL A 101 -3.22 6.00 5.82
CA VAL A 101 -3.68 6.39 4.49
C VAL A 101 -3.54 7.91 4.37
N ALA A 102 -2.79 8.37 3.37
CA ALA A 102 -2.70 9.78 3.02
C ALA A 102 -3.79 10.16 2.01
N TRP A 103 -4.25 11.40 2.04
CA TRP A 103 -5.22 11.88 1.05
C TRP A 103 -4.73 11.68 -0.40
N GLY A 104 -3.44 11.84 -0.66
CA GLY A 104 -2.81 11.62 -1.97
C GLY A 104 -2.61 10.15 -2.36
N ASP A 105 -3.04 9.18 -1.54
CA ASP A 105 -3.04 7.77 -1.92
C ASP A 105 -4.24 7.39 -2.78
N HIS A 106 -5.27 8.26 -2.86
CA HIS A 106 -6.44 8.06 -3.69
C HIS A 106 -6.12 8.24 -5.18
N ASP A 107 -6.86 7.53 -6.00
CA ASP A 107 -6.94 7.77 -7.44
C ASP A 107 -8.26 8.49 -7.83
N ALA A 108 -8.52 8.58 -9.13
CA ALA A 108 -9.72 9.21 -9.66
C ALA A 108 -11.03 8.48 -9.26
N PHE A 109 -10.95 7.23 -8.79
CA PHE A 109 -12.09 6.46 -8.29
C PHE A 109 -12.36 6.70 -6.80
N GLN A 110 -11.64 7.65 -6.17
CA GLN A 110 -11.83 8.10 -4.79
C GLN A 110 -11.59 7.04 -3.71
N HIS A 111 -10.72 6.09 -3.98
CA HIS A 111 -10.22 5.13 -3.00
C HIS A 111 -8.70 4.93 -3.20
N VAL A 112 -8.05 4.30 -2.21
CA VAL A 112 -6.62 4.00 -2.28
C VAL A 112 -6.30 3.25 -3.56
N ASN A 113 -5.38 3.82 -4.35
CA ASN A 113 -4.94 3.25 -5.61
C ASN A 113 -4.31 1.87 -5.39
N ASN A 114 -4.68 0.90 -6.23
CA ASN A 114 -4.25 -0.50 -6.15
C ASN A 114 -2.72 -0.65 -6.05
N VAL A 115 -1.95 0.22 -6.71
CA VAL A 115 -0.48 0.19 -6.69
C VAL A 115 0.08 0.52 -5.30
N ARG A 116 -0.64 1.32 -4.49
CA ARG A 116 -0.20 1.68 -3.14
C ARG A 116 -0.11 0.46 -2.22
N TYR A 117 -0.99 -0.50 -2.34
CA TYR A 117 -0.96 -1.72 -1.53
C TYR A 117 0.32 -2.53 -1.73
N ILE A 118 0.89 -2.54 -2.94
CA ILE A 118 2.17 -3.21 -3.21
C ILE A 118 3.30 -2.56 -2.38
N ARG A 119 3.30 -1.22 -2.26
CA ARG A 119 4.24 -0.48 -1.40
C ARG A 119 4.01 -0.76 0.08
N PHE A 120 2.76 -0.88 0.51
CA PHE A 120 2.44 -1.21 1.90
C PHE A 120 2.93 -2.62 2.25
N PHE A 121 2.68 -3.59 1.38
CA PHE A 121 3.23 -4.94 1.52
C PHE A 121 4.77 -4.96 1.49
N GLU A 122 5.40 -4.15 0.66
CA GLU A 122 6.85 -4.03 0.63
C GLU A 122 7.40 -3.56 1.99
N SER A 123 6.86 -2.49 2.56
CA SER A 123 7.32 -1.95 3.85
C SER A 123 7.23 -2.99 4.97
N SER A 124 6.08 -3.62 5.14
CA SER A 124 5.89 -4.70 6.12
C SER A 124 6.81 -5.90 5.88
N ARG A 125 7.04 -6.27 4.62
CA ARG A 125 7.95 -7.37 4.26
C ARG A 125 9.41 -7.04 4.58
N ILE A 126 9.83 -5.79 4.44
CA ILE A 126 11.18 -5.35 4.81
C ILE A 126 11.36 -5.44 6.34
N GLU A 127 10.41 -4.99 7.14
CA GLU A 127 10.43 -5.16 8.59
C GLU A 127 10.55 -6.65 8.99
N TRP A 128 9.72 -7.50 8.37
CA TRP A 128 9.78 -8.94 8.58
C TRP A 128 11.14 -9.53 8.19
N MET A 129 11.73 -9.09 7.08
CA MET A 129 13.05 -9.54 6.62
C MET A 129 14.17 -9.12 7.60
N VAL A 130 14.12 -7.89 8.12
CA VAL A 130 15.06 -7.39 9.13
C VAL A 130 14.97 -8.25 10.38
N SER A 131 13.77 -8.50 10.91
CA SER A 131 13.57 -9.36 12.09
C SER A 131 14.04 -10.80 11.87
N LEU A 132 13.90 -11.33 10.64
CA LEU A 132 14.45 -12.64 10.29
C LEU A 132 15.98 -12.62 10.26
N GLY A 133 16.59 -11.55 9.76
CA GLY A 133 18.04 -11.35 9.78
C GLY A 133 18.60 -11.30 11.18
N GLU A 134 17.93 -10.59 12.09
CA GLU A 134 18.29 -10.53 13.52
C GLU A 134 18.23 -11.92 14.19
N GLU A 135 17.20 -12.71 13.90
CA GLU A 135 17.05 -14.07 14.40
C GLU A 135 18.18 -15.01 13.90
N ILE A 136 18.61 -14.85 12.65
CA ILE A 136 19.63 -15.71 12.02
C ILE A 136 21.04 -15.37 12.48
N GLY A 137 21.38 -14.08 12.64
CA GLY A 137 22.77 -13.69 12.89
C GLY A 137 22.93 -12.30 13.52
N GLY A 138 21.90 -11.80 14.21
CA GLY A 138 21.91 -10.51 14.91
C GLY A 138 21.87 -9.29 14.00
N ALA A 139 22.07 -8.11 14.58
CA ALA A 139 21.93 -6.83 13.91
C ALA A 139 22.79 -6.69 12.63
N SER A 140 24.04 -7.17 12.66
CA SER A 140 24.92 -7.12 11.49
C SER A 140 24.34 -7.92 10.30
N ARG A 141 23.72 -9.07 10.59
CA ARG A 141 23.08 -9.88 9.56
C ARG A 141 21.83 -9.20 8.98
N ALA A 142 21.04 -8.56 9.83
CA ALA A 142 19.89 -7.79 9.43
C ALA A 142 20.28 -6.61 8.52
N GLU A 143 21.32 -5.87 8.87
CA GLU A 143 21.89 -4.79 8.07
C GLU A 143 22.39 -5.28 6.70
N ASP A 144 23.08 -6.41 6.67
CA ASP A 144 23.55 -7.01 5.41
C ASP A 144 22.39 -7.43 4.51
N MET A 145 21.34 -8.03 5.08
CA MET A 145 20.15 -8.41 4.33
C MET A 145 19.44 -7.18 3.77
N LEU A 146 19.30 -6.12 4.56
CA LEU A 146 18.67 -4.86 4.15
C LEU A 146 19.47 -4.16 3.03
N ALA A 147 20.79 -4.19 3.13
CA ALA A 147 21.68 -3.56 2.16
C ALA A 147 21.95 -4.41 0.91
N GLY A 148 21.39 -5.61 0.81
CA GLY A 148 21.64 -6.51 -0.31
C GLY A 148 23.11 -6.98 -0.37
N ARG A 149 23.72 -7.26 0.79
CA ARG A 149 25.08 -7.82 0.90
C ARG A 149 25.02 -9.30 1.26
N GLY A 150 25.77 -10.12 0.52
CA GLY A 150 25.77 -11.57 0.70
C GLY A 150 24.40 -12.18 0.38
N VAL A 151 23.95 -13.12 1.21
CA VAL A 151 22.67 -13.82 1.00
C VAL A 151 21.52 -13.02 1.62
N SER A 152 20.53 -12.64 0.84
CA SER A 152 19.32 -11.98 1.31
C SER A 152 18.09 -12.48 0.57
N LEU A 153 16.98 -11.76 0.61
CA LEU A 153 15.73 -12.11 -0.04
C LEU A 153 15.46 -11.21 -1.23
N ILE A 154 14.92 -11.79 -2.31
CA ILE A 154 14.40 -11.04 -3.45
C ILE A 154 12.97 -11.48 -3.74
N LEU A 155 12.11 -10.53 -4.07
CA LEU A 155 10.74 -10.80 -4.49
C LEU A 155 10.75 -11.33 -5.92
N LYS A 156 10.25 -12.55 -6.13
CA LYS A 156 10.08 -13.15 -7.46
C LYS A 156 8.74 -12.80 -8.08
N SER A 157 7.68 -12.90 -7.30
CA SER A 157 6.32 -12.63 -7.76
C SER A 157 5.43 -12.25 -6.59
N ILE A 158 4.37 -11.51 -6.90
CA ILE A 158 3.30 -11.17 -5.97
C ILE A 158 1.97 -11.21 -6.71
N SER A 159 0.97 -11.82 -6.11
CA SER A 159 -0.43 -11.78 -6.53
C SER A 159 -1.22 -11.06 -5.45
N VAL A 160 -2.11 -10.14 -5.81
CA VAL A 160 -2.86 -9.30 -4.86
C VAL A 160 -4.35 -9.43 -5.13
N ASP A 161 -5.11 -9.73 -4.08
CA ASP A 161 -6.57 -9.80 -4.07
C ASP A 161 -7.15 -8.61 -3.31
N TYR A 162 -7.77 -7.69 -4.03
CA TYR A 162 -8.44 -6.51 -3.48
C TYR A 162 -9.88 -6.86 -3.11
N LYS A 163 -10.15 -6.95 -1.80
CA LYS A 163 -11.47 -7.40 -1.31
C LYS A 163 -12.43 -6.24 -1.07
N ARG A 164 -11.91 -5.08 -0.63
CA ARG A 164 -12.71 -3.90 -0.32
C ARG A 164 -11.93 -2.62 -0.59
N PRO A 165 -12.62 -1.56 -1.07
CA PRO A 165 -11.99 -0.26 -1.21
C PRO A 165 -11.68 0.34 0.17
N VAL A 166 -10.57 1.04 0.27
CA VAL A 166 -10.16 1.84 1.43
C VAL A 166 -10.18 3.31 1.04
N VAL A 167 -10.64 4.16 1.94
CA VAL A 167 -10.72 5.61 1.75
C VAL A 167 -10.00 6.34 2.87
N TYR A 168 -9.55 7.58 2.60
CA TYR A 168 -9.02 8.49 3.61
C TYR A 168 -10.17 9.11 4.42
N PRO A 169 -10.03 9.29 5.75
CA PRO A 169 -8.91 8.84 6.57
C PRO A 169 -9.07 7.39 7.05
N ASP A 170 -7.96 6.65 7.07
CA ASP A 170 -7.88 5.31 7.68
C ASP A 170 -6.45 5.04 8.15
N THR A 171 -6.28 4.08 9.03
CA THR A 171 -5.00 3.47 9.37
C THR A 171 -5.10 1.97 9.08
N LEU A 172 -4.08 1.45 8.42
CA LEU A 172 -4.00 0.06 8.00
C LEU A 172 -2.93 -0.66 8.82
N LEU A 173 -3.21 -1.89 9.24
CA LEU A 173 -2.18 -2.79 9.74
C LEU A 173 -1.84 -3.81 8.66
N VAL A 174 -0.61 -3.77 8.19
CA VAL A 174 -0.08 -4.70 7.20
C VAL A 174 0.72 -5.78 7.92
N ALA A 175 0.52 -7.02 7.53
CA ALA A 175 1.14 -8.17 8.18
C ALA A 175 1.50 -9.26 7.16
N HIS A 176 2.50 -10.07 7.53
CA HIS A 176 2.96 -11.20 6.72
C HIS A 176 3.03 -12.49 7.54
N LYS A 177 2.86 -13.63 6.86
CA LYS A 177 3.16 -14.96 7.39
C LYS A 177 3.78 -15.83 6.32
N PRO A 178 4.88 -16.53 6.61
CA PRO A 178 5.46 -17.49 5.67
C PRO A 178 4.61 -18.78 5.62
N HIS A 179 4.57 -19.42 4.45
CA HIS A 179 3.91 -20.71 4.28
C HIS A 179 4.61 -21.57 3.20
N ALA A 180 4.29 -22.84 3.17
CA ALA A 180 4.94 -23.80 2.27
C ALA A 180 4.51 -23.69 0.80
N GLY A 181 3.45 -22.90 0.51
CA GLY A 181 2.80 -22.83 -0.79
C GLY A 181 1.63 -23.81 -0.92
N PRO A 182 0.84 -23.69 -1.99
CA PRO A 182 -0.48 -24.36 -2.10
C PRO A 182 -0.43 -25.89 -2.27
N LEU A 183 0.72 -26.48 -2.54
CA LEU A 183 0.85 -27.90 -2.88
C LEU A 183 1.91 -28.66 -2.08
N ARG A 184 2.41 -28.09 -0.97
CA ARG A 184 3.55 -28.70 -0.26
C ARG A 184 3.30 -28.81 1.24
N SER A 185 3.79 -29.91 1.83
CA SER A 185 3.96 -30.03 3.26
C SER A 185 5.11 -29.14 3.73
N SER A 186 5.07 -28.69 4.97
CA SER A 186 6.16 -27.91 5.59
C SER A 186 7.50 -28.64 5.60
N SER A 187 7.50 -29.97 5.51
CA SER A 187 8.71 -30.81 5.41
C SER A 187 9.41 -30.75 4.05
N ASP A 188 8.72 -30.35 2.98
CA ASP A 188 9.21 -30.41 1.60
C ASP A 188 9.50 -29.04 0.99
N LEU A 189 9.86 -28.07 1.82
CA LEU A 189 10.18 -26.70 1.38
C LEU A 189 11.35 -26.69 0.40
N PRO A 190 11.21 -26.03 -0.75
CA PRO A 190 12.34 -25.77 -1.62
C PRO A 190 13.40 -24.95 -0.87
N ARG A 191 14.66 -25.39 -0.91
CA ARG A 191 15.74 -24.71 -0.18
C ARG A 191 16.01 -23.29 -0.65
N THR A 192 15.57 -22.93 -1.86
CA THR A 192 15.93 -21.65 -2.48
C THR A 192 14.79 -20.62 -2.51
N HIS A 193 13.55 -21.00 -2.18
CA HIS A 193 12.40 -20.09 -2.18
C HIS A 193 11.28 -20.58 -1.27
N PHE A 194 10.40 -19.68 -0.89
CA PHE A 194 9.22 -19.95 -0.05
C PHE A 194 8.12 -18.93 -0.35
N HIS A 195 6.92 -19.20 0.12
CA HIS A 195 5.78 -18.32 -0.02
C HIS A 195 5.57 -17.47 1.23
N VAL A 196 5.02 -16.27 1.04
CA VAL A 196 4.64 -15.37 2.13
C VAL A 196 3.28 -14.79 1.80
N MET A 197 2.29 -15.10 2.64
CA MET A 197 0.98 -14.47 2.58
C MET A 197 1.04 -13.12 3.31
N GLY A 198 0.49 -12.08 2.70
CA GLY A 198 0.30 -10.77 3.32
C GLY A 198 -1.16 -10.44 3.49
N ALA A 199 -1.50 -9.63 4.49
CA ALA A 199 -2.82 -9.06 4.69
C ALA A 199 -2.73 -7.58 5.03
N VAL A 200 -3.73 -6.82 4.59
CA VAL A 200 -3.99 -5.45 4.99
C VAL A 200 -5.30 -5.40 5.75
N TYR A 201 -5.23 -5.01 7.02
CA TYR A 201 -6.38 -4.84 7.90
C TYR A 201 -6.70 -3.35 8.05
N SER A 202 -7.93 -2.95 7.79
CA SER A 202 -8.40 -1.57 7.94
C SER A 202 -8.94 -1.35 9.35
N TYR A 203 -8.44 -0.33 10.05
CA TYR A 203 -8.95 0.02 11.39
C TYR A 203 -10.37 0.58 11.30
N ALA A 204 -10.64 1.41 10.30
CA ALA A 204 -11.97 1.99 10.09
C ALA A 204 -13.03 0.93 9.76
N GLN A 205 -12.66 -0.13 9.01
CA GLN A 205 -13.60 -1.19 8.62
C GLN A 205 -13.60 -2.40 9.56
N GLY A 206 -12.64 -2.51 10.48
CA GLY A 206 -12.52 -3.62 11.42
C GLY A 206 -12.28 -4.98 10.76
N ARG A 207 -11.61 -5.04 9.60
CA ARG A 207 -11.44 -6.28 8.82
C ARG A 207 -10.29 -6.24 7.83
N ILE A 208 -9.93 -7.41 7.29
CA ILE A 208 -9.00 -7.53 6.17
C ILE A 208 -9.67 -7.00 4.89
N VAL A 209 -8.99 -6.08 4.20
CA VAL A 209 -9.44 -5.41 2.97
C VAL A 209 -8.68 -5.86 1.73
N THR A 210 -7.45 -6.37 1.90
CA THR A 210 -6.61 -6.84 0.80
C THR A 210 -5.73 -7.97 1.30
N GLU A 211 -5.48 -8.96 0.47
CA GLU A 211 -4.50 -10.02 0.73
C GLU A 211 -3.54 -10.16 -0.44
N CYS A 212 -2.37 -10.71 -0.19
CA CYS A 212 -1.44 -11.07 -1.25
C CYS A 212 -0.77 -12.42 -0.97
N ASP A 213 -0.34 -13.08 -2.02
CA ASP A 213 0.63 -14.18 -1.96
C ASP A 213 1.89 -13.80 -2.74
N SER A 214 3.03 -13.95 -2.09
CA SER A 214 4.34 -13.56 -2.60
C SER A 214 5.28 -14.74 -2.60
N VAL A 215 6.11 -14.86 -3.64
CA VAL A 215 7.22 -15.80 -3.68
C VAL A 215 8.52 -15.06 -3.41
N LEU A 216 9.17 -15.40 -2.31
CA LEU A 216 10.50 -14.90 -1.96
C LEU A 216 11.57 -15.94 -2.29
N VAL A 217 12.69 -15.44 -2.80
CA VAL A 217 13.83 -16.28 -3.19
C VAL A 217 15.05 -15.88 -2.37
N TRP A 218 15.74 -16.87 -1.79
CA TRP A 218 17.05 -16.67 -1.22
C TRP A 218 18.05 -16.39 -2.35
N TYR A 219 18.71 -15.25 -2.27
CA TYR A 219 19.55 -14.73 -3.32
C TYR A 219 20.90 -14.28 -2.78
N ASP A 220 21.97 -14.76 -3.38
CA ASP A 220 23.33 -14.32 -3.10
C ASP A 220 23.66 -13.11 -3.99
N TYR A 221 23.65 -11.93 -3.40
CA TYR A 221 23.91 -10.67 -4.12
C TYR A 221 25.35 -10.53 -4.58
N ASN A 222 26.30 -11.26 -3.98
CA ASN A 222 27.68 -11.26 -4.42
C ASN A 222 27.86 -12.15 -5.68
N LYS A 223 27.09 -13.23 -5.78
CA LYS A 223 27.13 -14.17 -6.92
C LYS A 223 26.03 -13.91 -7.95
N LEU A 224 25.09 -13.01 -7.65
CA LEU A 224 23.93 -12.69 -8.47
C LEU A 224 23.13 -13.96 -8.87
N ALA A 225 22.91 -14.86 -7.93
CA ALA A 225 22.23 -16.13 -8.14
C ALA A 225 21.36 -16.52 -6.95
N LYS A 226 20.30 -17.30 -7.23
CA LYS A 226 19.55 -17.99 -6.18
C LYS A 226 20.45 -18.97 -5.44
N CYS A 227 20.28 -19.11 -4.14
CA CYS A 227 21.13 -19.97 -3.32
C CYS A 227 20.32 -20.70 -2.23
N ASP A 228 20.95 -21.69 -1.60
CA ASP A 228 20.52 -22.25 -0.32
C ASP A 228 21.04 -21.31 0.77
N PRO A 229 20.18 -20.77 1.69
CA PRO A 229 20.60 -19.83 2.72
C PRO A 229 21.34 -20.48 3.87
N GLY A 230 21.41 -21.81 3.91
CA GLY A 230 21.97 -22.58 5.00
C GLY A 230 20.95 -23.01 6.06
N LYS A 231 21.41 -23.88 6.96
CA LYS A 231 20.54 -24.57 7.93
C LYS A 231 19.87 -23.60 8.92
N GLU A 232 20.60 -22.60 9.40
CA GLU A 232 20.11 -21.62 10.40
C GLU A 232 18.92 -20.82 9.84
N ALA A 233 19.05 -20.30 8.63
CA ALA A 233 17.99 -19.53 7.97
C ALA A 233 16.77 -20.41 7.66
N GLN A 234 16.99 -21.67 7.25
CA GLN A 234 15.91 -22.63 7.01
C GLN A 234 15.17 -22.97 8.31
N GLN A 235 15.88 -23.17 9.42
CA GLN A 235 15.29 -23.45 10.72
C GLN A 235 14.51 -22.25 11.26
N ALA A 236 15.04 -21.03 11.12
CA ALA A 236 14.34 -19.81 11.50
C ALA A 236 13.02 -19.65 10.71
N LEU A 237 13.08 -19.85 9.41
CA LEU A 237 11.89 -19.82 8.56
C LEU A 237 10.86 -20.89 8.97
N GLN A 238 11.30 -22.12 9.26
CA GLN A 238 10.44 -23.20 9.71
C GLN A 238 9.76 -22.91 11.04
N ARG A 239 10.48 -22.31 11.99
CA ARG A 239 9.89 -21.86 13.28
C ARG A 239 8.76 -20.88 13.05
N ARG A 240 8.96 -19.87 12.19
CA ARG A 240 7.95 -18.85 11.85
C ARG A 240 6.74 -19.45 11.13
N MET A 241 6.93 -20.47 10.30
CA MET A 241 5.81 -21.20 9.68
C MET A 241 5.00 -21.99 10.72
N ASN A 242 5.65 -22.59 11.70
CA ASN A 242 4.99 -23.38 12.75
C ASN A 242 4.18 -22.47 13.70
N LEU A 243 4.71 -21.29 14.05
CA LEU A 243 3.95 -20.28 14.84
C LEU A 243 2.63 -19.91 14.17
N ALA A 244 2.58 -19.91 12.84
CA ALA A 244 1.37 -19.64 12.08
C ALA A 244 0.32 -20.77 12.16
N HIS A 245 0.67 -21.95 12.67
CA HIS A 245 -0.21 -23.13 12.75
C HIS A 245 -0.65 -23.49 14.16
N GLU A 246 -0.03 -22.95 15.20
CA GLU A 246 -0.50 -23.16 16.58
C GLU A 246 -1.73 -22.28 16.83
N PRO A 247 -2.94 -22.87 17.02
CA PRO A 247 -4.05 -22.11 17.59
C PRO A 247 -3.61 -21.70 18.98
N THR A 248 -3.52 -20.38 19.22
CA THR A 248 -3.32 -19.84 20.57
C THR A 248 -4.35 -20.52 21.48
N GLY A 249 -3.90 -21.52 22.24
CA GLY A 249 -4.70 -22.23 23.21
C GLY A 249 -5.24 -21.23 24.22
N MET A 250 -6.51 -21.41 24.51
CA MET A 250 -7.42 -20.77 25.48
C MET A 250 -6.79 -19.85 26.49
#